data_6d4241df443cf1870d432899209ce6f7
#
_entry.id   6d4241df443cf1870d432899209ce6f7
#
_cell.length_a   1.000
_cell.length_b   1.000
_cell.length_c   1.000
_cell.angle_alpha   90.00
_cell.angle_beta   90.00
_cell.angle_gamma   90.00
#
_symmetry.space_group_name_H-M   'P 1'
#
loop_
_entity.id
_entity.type
_entity.pdbx_description
1 polymer ?
#
loop_
_entity_poly.entity_id
_entity_poly.type
_entity_poly.pdbx_seq_one_letter_code
_entity_poly.pdbx_strand_id
1 'polypeptide(L)'
;NTYVFVNNFKIEERNKMELWSLATLELIDIEGEISNLTLEVLKKNKITPMIKVDNSGAIEINNIADLIKSDSLEINNLIKKFSSENEPIKIFLAGEHISTLYYGNSSLLNKLRFYPLALLLLAALFGFFAFLFYKSTKIAEINMLWSGMAKEAAHQIGTPLTSLMGWLELLKTSSKNNKYLKEVEKDLERLNIISERFNKIGSQPKLTKENICEEIDKTISYL
;
A
#
# COMPACT_ATOMS: atom_id res chain seq x y z
N ASN A 1 2.01 -1.16 -18.13
CA ASN A 1 3.39 -1.70 -18.24
C ASN A 1 3.51 -3.17 -17.79
N THR A 2 2.84 -3.63 -16.74
CA THR A 2 2.93 -5.02 -16.27
C THR A 2 2.38 -6.03 -17.28
N TYR A 3 1.30 -5.67 -18.00
CA TYR A 3 0.72 -6.50 -19.06
C TYR A 3 1.71 -6.71 -20.20
N VAL A 4 2.39 -5.67 -20.64
CA VAL A 4 3.42 -5.75 -21.70
C VAL A 4 4.56 -6.66 -21.27
N PHE A 5 4.98 -6.55 -20.02
CA PHE A 5 6.05 -7.38 -19.46
C PHE A 5 5.67 -8.87 -19.45
N VAL A 6 4.51 -9.23 -18.92
CA VAL A 6 4.00 -10.61 -18.93
C VAL A 6 3.87 -11.15 -20.35
N ASN A 7 3.39 -10.34 -21.29
CA ASN A 7 3.23 -10.74 -22.69
C ASN A 7 4.59 -10.99 -23.36
N ASN A 8 5.60 -10.18 -23.08
CA ASN A 8 6.94 -10.40 -23.59
C ASN A 8 7.53 -11.73 -23.08
N PHE A 9 7.32 -12.07 -21.80
CA PHE A 9 7.73 -13.38 -21.29
C PHE A 9 7.00 -14.55 -21.95
N LYS A 10 5.70 -14.41 -22.27
CA LYS A 10 4.97 -15.43 -23.04
C LYS A 10 5.56 -15.64 -24.43
N ILE A 11 5.91 -14.56 -25.10
CA ILE A 11 6.58 -14.63 -26.43
C ILE A 11 7.93 -15.34 -26.31
N GLU A 12 8.71 -15.01 -25.30
CA GLU A 12 10.00 -15.68 -25.05
C GLU A 12 9.83 -17.19 -24.75
N GLU A 13 8.83 -17.57 -23.98
CA GLU A 13 8.53 -18.98 -23.72
C GLU A 13 8.09 -19.70 -25.00
N ARG A 14 7.27 -19.05 -25.84
CA ARG A 14 6.88 -19.60 -27.13
C ARG A 14 8.10 -19.82 -28.02
N ASN A 15 8.97 -18.83 -28.18
CA ASN A 15 10.19 -18.94 -28.97
C ASN A 15 11.07 -20.12 -28.51
N LYS A 16 11.20 -20.30 -27.17
CA LYS A 16 11.92 -21.46 -26.61
C LYS A 16 11.27 -22.79 -26.98
N MET A 17 9.94 -22.88 -26.97
CA MET A 17 9.22 -24.08 -27.30
C MET A 17 9.28 -24.40 -28.82
N GLU A 18 9.27 -23.36 -29.65
CA GLU A 18 9.48 -23.49 -31.09
C GLU A 18 10.90 -24.00 -31.40
N LEU A 19 11.93 -23.45 -30.76
CA LEU A 19 13.31 -23.97 -30.86
C LEU A 19 13.44 -25.43 -30.37
N TRP A 20 12.76 -25.75 -29.27
CA TRP A 20 12.73 -27.13 -28.76
C TRP A 20 12.04 -28.08 -29.75
N SER A 21 10.95 -27.66 -30.41
CA SER A 21 10.25 -28.44 -31.42
C SER A 21 11.12 -28.69 -32.67
N LEU A 22 11.87 -27.67 -33.11
CA LEU A 22 12.83 -27.80 -34.20
C LEU A 22 13.99 -28.78 -33.86
N ALA A 23 14.53 -28.67 -32.63
CA ALA A 23 15.56 -29.58 -32.15
C ALA A 23 15.05 -31.03 -32.05
N THR A 24 13.76 -31.24 -31.74
CA THR A 24 13.15 -32.58 -31.75
C THR A 24 12.99 -33.14 -33.17
N LEU A 25 12.69 -32.28 -34.15
CA LEU A 25 12.63 -32.67 -35.56
C LEU A 25 13.98 -33.17 -36.06
N GLU A 26 15.05 -32.44 -35.74
CA GLU A 26 16.43 -32.84 -36.12
C GLU A 26 16.78 -34.22 -35.58
N LEU A 27 16.33 -34.60 -34.38
CA LEU A 27 16.53 -35.95 -33.81
C LEU A 27 15.82 -37.04 -34.63
N ILE A 28 14.73 -36.73 -35.32
CA ILE A 28 13.93 -37.72 -36.08
C ILE A 28 14.49 -37.88 -37.50
N ASP A 29 15.05 -36.80 -38.06
CA ASP A 29 15.47 -36.74 -39.49
C ASP A 29 16.93 -37.16 -39.74
N ILE A 30 17.75 -37.27 -38.67
CA ILE A 30 19.19 -37.57 -38.84
C ILE A 30 19.48 -39.07 -38.82
N GLU A 31 20.02 -39.58 -39.96
CA GLU A 31 20.72 -40.86 -40.04
C GLU A 31 22.21 -40.81 -39.54
N GLY A 32 22.64 -39.70 -38.89
CA GLY A 32 24.01 -39.41 -38.50
C GLY A 32 24.19 -38.97 -37.03
N GLU A 33 25.39 -38.38 -36.72
CA GLU A 33 25.67 -37.86 -35.37
C GLU A 33 24.83 -36.63 -35.04
N ILE A 34 24.13 -36.69 -33.90
CA ILE A 34 23.30 -35.57 -33.39
C ILE A 34 24.22 -34.40 -32.99
N SER A 35 23.88 -33.18 -33.44
CA SER A 35 24.62 -31.98 -33.06
C SER A 35 24.61 -31.76 -31.53
N ASN A 36 25.77 -31.41 -30.98
CA ASN A 36 25.88 -31.04 -29.59
C ASN A 36 24.93 -29.85 -29.23
N LEU A 37 24.68 -28.95 -30.19
CA LEU A 37 23.75 -27.84 -30.02
C LEU A 37 22.30 -28.31 -29.81
N THR A 38 21.87 -29.29 -30.62
CA THR A 38 20.51 -29.88 -30.52
C THR A 38 20.28 -30.51 -29.16
N LEU A 39 21.27 -31.30 -28.69
CA LEU A 39 21.23 -31.93 -27.36
C LEU A 39 21.18 -30.86 -26.24
N GLU A 40 21.89 -29.75 -26.41
CA GLU A 40 21.91 -28.67 -25.43
C GLU A 40 20.56 -27.94 -25.35
N VAL A 41 19.93 -27.66 -26.49
CA VAL A 41 18.61 -27.06 -26.57
C VAL A 41 17.56 -27.92 -25.86
N LEU A 42 17.58 -29.24 -26.14
CA LEU A 42 16.65 -30.18 -25.50
C LEU A 42 16.84 -30.28 -23.98
N LYS A 43 18.10 -30.32 -23.52
CA LYS A 43 18.45 -30.38 -22.08
C LYS A 43 18.21 -29.10 -21.33
N LYS A 44 18.26 -27.94 -21.99
CA LYS A 44 18.06 -26.63 -21.34
C LYS A 44 16.62 -26.34 -20.94
N ASN A 45 15.64 -26.99 -21.54
CA ASN A 45 14.25 -26.83 -21.11
C ASN A 45 13.95 -27.64 -19.85
N LYS A 46 14.25 -27.09 -18.67
CA LYS A 46 14.00 -27.72 -17.36
C LYS A 46 12.82 -27.13 -16.59
N ILE A 47 12.18 -26.07 -17.09
CA ILE A 47 11.27 -25.24 -16.31
C ILE A 47 9.84 -25.25 -16.87
N THR A 48 9.72 -25.28 -18.20
CA THR A 48 8.41 -25.23 -18.86
C THR A 48 7.82 -26.65 -18.95
N PRO A 49 6.66 -26.89 -18.31
CA PRO A 49 5.99 -28.19 -18.40
C PRO A 49 5.42 -28.38 -19.80
N MET A 50 5.63 -29.59 -20.38
CA MET A 50 5.17 -29.87 -21.74
C MET A 50 4.75 -31.32 -21.92
N ILE A 51 3.84 -31.53 -22.87
CA ILE A 51 3.31 -32.81 -23.31
C ILE A 51 3.35 -32.82 -24.83
N LYS A 52 4.11 -33.76 -25.40
CA LYS A 52 4.12 -34.01 -26.84
C LYS A 52 3.23 -35.23 -27.12
N VAL A 53 2.34 -35.08 -28.08
CA VAL A 53 1.44 -36.13 -28.52
C VAL A 53 1.70 -36.42 -30.01
N ASP A 54 2.12 -37.64 -30.30
CA ASP A 54 2.39 -38.08 -31.67
C ASP A 54 1.09 -38.54 -32.37
N ASN A 55 1.11 -38.62 -33.71
CA ASN A 55 -0.03 -39.12 -34.50
C ASN A 55 -0.39 -40.58 -34.17
N SER A 56 0.57 -41.36 -33.62
CA SER A 56 0.33 -42.74 -33.13
C SER A 56 -0.40 -42.77 -31.79
N GLY A 57 -0.63 -41.60 -31.15
CA GLY A 57 -1.17 -41.52 -29.81
C GLY A 57 -0.13 -41.69 -28.69
N ALA A 58 1.17 -41.83 -29.03
CA ALA A 58 2.23 -41.87 -28.03
C ALA A 58 2.37 -40.50 -27.34
N ILE A 59 2.51 -40.50 -26.02
CA ILE A 59 2.58 -39.33 -25.18
C ILE A 59 3.95 -39.25 -24.50
N GLU A 60 4.66 -38.18 -24.75
CA GLU A 60 5.94 -37.84 -24.08
C GLU A 60 5.70 -36.65 -23.13
N ILE A 61 6.08 -36.82 -21.86
CA ILE A 61 5.84 -35.84 -20.80
C ILE A 61 7.18 -35.34 -20.25
N ASN A 62 7.36 -34.02 -20.22
CA ASN A 62 8.57 -33.41 -19.73
C ASN A 62 8.26 -32.30 -18.73
N ASN A 63 9.08 -32.20 -17.66
CA ASN A 63 9.00 -31.18 -16.61
C ASN A 63 7.64 -31.15 -15.86
N ILE A 64 6.97 -32.28 -15.73
CA ILE A 64 5.74 -32.47 -14.96
C ILE A 64 6.06 -33.46 -13.82
N ALA A 65 5.43 -33.24 -12.64
CA ALA A 65 5.66 -34.10 -11.48
C ALA A 65 5.32 -35.57 -11.80
N ASP A 66 6.15 -36.48 -11.30
CA ASP A 66 6.09 -37.93 -11.63
C ASP A 66 4.74 -38.59 -11.22
N LEU A 67 4.04 -38.02 -10.24
CA LEU A 67 2.74 -38.54 -9.77
C LEU A 67 1.64 -38.39 -10.83
N ILE A 68 1.76 -37.43 -11.75
CA ILE A 68 0.76 -37.12 -12.78
C ILE A 68 0.97 -37.94 -14.05
N LYS A 69 2.16 -38.56 -14.21
CA LYS A 69 2.52 -39.31 -15.43
C LYS A 69 1.74 -40.62 -15.65
N SER A 70 0.99 -41.09 -14.64
CA SER A 70 0.38 -42.43 -14.65
C SER A 70 -1.13 -42.45 -14.93
N ASP A 71 -1.82 -41.30 -14.85
CA ASP A 71 -3.28 -41.24 -15.04
C ASP A 71 -3.65 -40.55 -16.36
N SER A 72 -4.30 -41.30 -17.27
CA SER A 72 -4.77 -40.78 -18.56
C SER A 72 -5.78 -39.64 -18.45
N LEU A 73 -6.58 -39.60 -17.38
CA LEU A 73 -7.56 -38.54 -17.14
C LEU A 73 -6.85 -37.23 -16.74
N GLU A 74 -5.81 -37.32 -15.92
CA GLU A 74 -5.01 -36.15 -15.52
C GLU A 74 -4.22 -35.58 -16.69
N ILE A 75 -3.66 -36.43 -17.55
CA ILE A 75 -2.95 -36.01 -18.77
C ILE A 75 -3.90 -35.23 -19.71
N ASN A 76 -5.11 -35.71 -19.95
CA ASN A 76 -6.09 -35.03 -20.77
C ASN A 76 -6.52 -33.67 -20.19
N ASN A 77 -6.64 -33.58 -18.87
CA ASN A 77 -6.93 -32.33 -18.19
C ASN A 77 -5.76 -31.33 -18.32
N LEU A 78 -4.51 -31.79 -18.24
CA LEU A 78 -3.32 -30.97 -18.46
C LEU A 78 -3.23 -30.49 -19.91
N ILE A 79 -3.50 -31.32 -20.90
CA ILE A 79 -3.54 -30.93 -22.31
C ILE A 79 -4.57 -29.81 -22.52
N LYS A 80 -5.79 -29.95 -21.98
CA LYS A 80 -6.81 -28.89 -22.02
C LYS A 80 -6.35 -27.59 -21.36
N LYS A 81 -5.71 -27.71 -20.19
CA LYS A 81 -5.17 -26.55 -19.46
C LYS A 81 -4.08 -25.86 -20.28
N PHE A 82 -3.11 -26.61 -20.81
CA PHE A 82 -2.02 -26.04 -21.60
C PHE A 82 -2.52 -25.39 -22.89
N SER A 83 -3.51 -26.01 -23.57
CA SER A 83 -4.17 -25.42 -24.75
C SER A 83 -4.92 -24.12 -24.45
N SER A 84 -5.40 -23.94 -23.20
CA SER A 84 -6.04 -22.70 -22.77
C SER A 84 -5.03 -21.61 -22.36
N GLU A 85 -3.83 -22.00 -21.93
CA GLU A 85 -2.75 -21.11 -21.53
C GLU A 85 -1.93 -20.60 -22.71
N ASN A 86 -1.61 -21.50 -23.66
CA ASN A 86 -0.77 -21.23 -24.82
C ASN A 86 -1.27 -21.99 -26.05
N GLU A 87 -1.10 -21.40 -27.23
CA GLU A 87 -1.43 -22.07 -28.50
C GLU A 87 -0.48 -23.24 -28.76
N PRO A 88 -0.99 -24.47 -29.00
CA PRO A 88 -0.15 -25.63 -29.25
C PRO A 88 0.74 -25.47 -30.49
N ILE A 89 1.93 -26.04 -30.47
CA ILE A 89 2.87 -26.03 -31.60
C ILE A 89 2.72 -27.34 -32.36
N LYS A 90 2.31 -27.25 -33.62
CA LYS A 90 2.22 -28.38 -34.51
C LYS A 90 3.58 -28.62 -35.18
N ILE A 91 4.06 -29.85 -35.13
CA ILE A 91 5.35 -30.27 -35.65
C ILE A 91 5.13 -31.03 -36.96
N PHE A 92 5.76 -30.56 -38.03
CA PHE A 92 5.64 -31.15 -39.38
C PHE A 92 7.02 -31.64 -39.86
N LEU A 93 7.06 -32.79 -40.50
CA LEU A 93 8.24 -33.31 -41.20
C LEU A 93 7.87 -33.62 -42.66
N ALA A 94 8.61 -33.09 -43.62
CA ALA A 94 8.35 -33.23 -45.04
C ALA A 94 6.91 -32.87 -45.47
N GLY A 95 6.24 -31.96 -44.73
CA GLY A 95 4.86 -31.51 -44.99
C GLY A 95 3.78 -32.35 -44.29
N GLU A 96 4.12 -33.47 -43.66
CA GLU A 96 3.20 -34.29 -42.87
C GLU A 96 3.23 -33.89 -41.40
N HIS A 97 2.06 -33.78 -40.76
CA HIS A 97 1.92 -33.54 -39.35
C HIS A 97 2.33 -34.79 -38.57
N ILE A 98 3.39 -34.69 -37.72
CA ILE A 98 3.92 -35.79 -36.96
C ILE A 98 3.44 -35.79 -35.52
N SER A 99 3.49 -34.60 -34.87
CA SER A 99 3.14 -34.49 -33.46
C SER A 99 2.67 -33.08 -33.11
N THR A 100 2.00 -32.96 -31.97
CA THR A 100 1.59 -31.66 -31.39
C THR A 100 2.21 -31.51 -30.02
N LEU A 101 2.87 -30.37 -29.79
CA LEU A 101 3.47 -29.99 -28.51
C LEU A 101 2.52 -29.06 -27.75
N TYR A 102 2.04 -29.52 -26.61
CA TYR A 102 1.26 -28.74 -25.64
C TYR A 102 2.19 -28.31 -24.52
N TYR A 103 2.23 -27.02 -24.17
CA TYR A 103 3.08 -26.50 -23.12
C TYR A 103 2.32 -25.54 -22.21
N GLY A 104 2.60 -25.63 -20.91
CA GLY A 104 2.02 -24.76 -19.90
C GLY A 104 2.93 -23.58 -19.58
N ASN A 105 2.42 -22.63 -18.82
CA ASN A 105 3.21 -21.53 -18.31
C ASN A 105 4.29 -22.02 -17.35
N SER A 106 5.49 -21.48 -17.44
CA SER A 106 6.56 -21.77 -16.49
C SER A 106 6.20 -21.34 -15.07
N SER A 107 6.88 -21.92 -14.08
CA SER A 107 6.72 -21.53 -12.68
C SER A 107 6.99 -20.04 -12.44
N LEU A 108 7.91 -19.46 -13.22
CA LEU A 108 8.24 -18.04 -13.19
C LEU A 108 7.07 -17.19 -13.67
N LEU A 109 6.45 -17.54 -14.79
CA LEU A 109 5.33 -16.83 -15.39
C LEU A 109 4.09 -16.87 -14.47
N ASN A 110 3.85 -18.00 -13.82
CA ASN A 110 2.81 -18.15 -12.83
C ASN A 110 3.03 -17.25 -11.58
N LYS A 111 4.27 -17.12 -11.12
CA LYS A 111 4.62 -16.20 -10.02
C LYS A 111 4.46 -14.74 -10.43
N LEU A 112 4.85 -14.38 -11.65
CA LEU A 112 4.71 -13.01 -12.18
C LEU A 112 3.26 -12.53 -12.27
N ARG A 113 2.30 -13.44 -12.40
CA ARG A 113 0.86 -13.10 -12.38
C ARG A 113 0.43 -12.43 -11.08
N PHE A 114 1.06 -12.75 -9.94
CA PHE A 114 0.76 -12.17 -8.64
C PHE A 114 1.52 -10.88 -8.33
N TYR A 115 2.50 -10.51 -9.19
CA TYR A 115 3.33 -9.32 -8.98
C TYR A 115 2.53 -8.00 -8.88
N PRO A 116 1.50 -7.74 -9.73
CA PRO A 116 0.68 -6.54 -9.61
C PRO A 116 -0.06 -6.46 -8.27
N LEU A 117 -0.57 -7.61 -7.79
CA LEU A 117 -1.25 -7.69 -6.50
C LEU A 117 -0.28 -7.41 -5.34
N ALA A 118 0.93 -7.95 -5.39
CA ALA A 118 1.95 -7.70 -4.39
C ALA A 118 2.36 -6.23 -4.33
N LEU A 119 2.50 -5.56 -5.49
CA LEU A 119 2.77 -4.12 -5.55
C LEU A 119 1.62 -3.30 -4.97
N LEU A 120 0.38 -3.66 -5.25
CA LEU A 120 -0.79 -2.97 -4.73
C LEU A 120 -0.87 -3.10 -3.21
N LEU A 121 -0.62 -4.30 -2.67
CA LEU A 121 -0.55 -4.51 -1.22
C LEU A 121 0.57 -3.71 -0.57
N LEU A 122 1.75 -3.64 -1.20
CA LEU A 122 2.87 -2.83 -0.72
C LEU A 122 2.52 -1.34 -0.69
N ALA A 123 1.89 -0.83 -1.76
CA ALA A 123 1.43 0.56 -1.84
C ALA A 123 0.37 0.87 -0.78
N ALA A 124 -0.59 -0.04 -0.56
CA ALA A 124 -1.60 0.09 0.48
C ALA A 124 -0.99 0.11 1.88
N LEU A 125 -0.01 -0.75 2.15
CA LEU A 125 0.73 -0.79 3.40
C LEU A 125 1.48 0.52 3.65
N PHE A 126 2.16 1.05 2.63
CA PHE A 126 2.85 2.32 2.71
C PHE A 126 1.89 3.49 3.00
N GLY A 127 0.76 3.54 2.29
CA GLY A 127 -0.30 4.52 2.52
C GLY A 127 -0.87 4.45 3.94
N PHE A 128 -1.05 3.23 4.46
CA PHE A 128 -1.52 3.01 5.83
C PHE A 128 -0.53 3.57 6.87
N PHE A 129 0.76 3.29 6.73
CA PHE A 129 1.77 3.84 7.63
C PHE A 129 1.89 5.37 7.53
N ALA A 130 1.82 5.93 6.32
CA ALA A 130 1.80 7.38 6.11
C ALA A 130 0.61 8.03 6.82
N PHE A 131 -0.57 7.41 6.74
CA PHE A 131 -1.77 7.88 7.44
C PHE A 131 -1.61 7.83 8.97
N LEU A 132 -1.08 6.73 9.52
CA LEU A 132 -0.82 6.62 10.95
C LEU A 132 0.19 7.67 11.43
N PHE A 133 1.25 7.88 10.67
CA PHE A 133 2.27 8.91 10.97
C PHE A 133 1.64 10.30 10.98
N TYR A 134 0.86 10.64 9.94
CA TYR A 134 0.15 11.92 9.86
C TYR A 134 -0.76 12.13 11.07
N LYS A 135 -1.57 11.12 11.42
CA LYS A 135 -2.47 11.18 12.57
C LYS A 135 -1.71 11.37 13.89
N SER A 136 -0.60 10.65 14.07
CA SER A 136 0.24 10.77 15.27
C SER A 136 0.85 12.16 15.40
N THR A 137 1.37 12.73 14.30
CA THR A 137 1.94 14.08 14.28
C THR A 137 0.89 15.12 14.63
N LYS A 138 -0.33 15.01 14.06
CA LYS A 138 -1.44 15.92 14.37
C LYS A 138 -1.83 15.89 15.84
N ILE A 139 -1.91 14.70 16.44
CA ILE A 139 -2.21 14.56 17.88
C ILE A 139 -1.08 15.18 18.72
N ALA A 140 0.17 14.97 18.35
CA ALA A 140 1.31 15.55 19.05
C ALA A 140 1.32 17.08 18.98
N GLU A 141 1.05 17.67 17.81
CA GLU A 141 0.92 19.13 17.65
C GLU A 141 -0.19 19.69 18.54
N ILE A 142 -1.37 19.07 18.54
CA ILE A 142 -2.49 19.49 19.39
C ILE A 142 -2.13 19.40 20.86
N ASN A 143 -1.51 18.29 21.29
CA ASN A 143 -1.11 18.11 22.68
C ASN A 143 -0.05 19.15 23.12
N MET A 144 0.89 19.49 22.25
CA MET A 144 1.90 20.52 22.51
C MET A 144 1.23 21.91 22.66
N LEU A 145 0.28 22.24 21.79
CA LEU A 145 -0.49 23.48 21.90
C LEU A 145 -1.26 23.53 23.23
N TRP A 146 -1.98 22.46 23.59
CA TRP A 146 -2.71 22.37 24.86
C TRP A 146 -1.81 22.52 26.07
N SER A 147 -0.63 21.89 26.06
CA SER A 147 0.35 22.01 27.14
C SER A 147 0.87 23.43 27.30
N GLY A 148 1.20 24.09 26.19
CA GLY A 148 1.62 25.51 26.19
C GLY A 148 0.53 26.44 26.72
N MET A 149 -0.70 26.25 26.25
CA MET A 149 -1.85 27.05 26.66
C MET A 149 -2.22 26.82 28.14
N ALA A 150 -2.15 25.58 28.64
CA ALA A 150 -2.40 25.28 30.05
C ALA A 150 -1.39 25.95 30.97
N LYS A 151 -0.12 25.98 30.55
CA LYS A 151 0.97 26.66 31.31
C LYS A 151 0.74 28.17 31.34
N GLU A 152 0.38 28.77 30.22
CA GLU A 152 0.09 30.20 30.11
C GLU A 152 -1.15 30.57 30.92
N ALA A 153 -2.25 29.81 30.78
CA ALA A 153 -3.46 30.03 31.58
C ALA A 153 -3.20 29.92 33.09
N ALA A 154 -2.42 28.93 33.53
CA ALA A 154 -2.06 28.78 34.92
C ALA A 154 -1.27 30.00 35.44
N HIS A 155 -0.37 30.55 34.61
CA HIS A 155 0.38 31.76 34.95
C HIS A 155 -0.52 33.00 35.02
N GLN A 156 -1.39 33.18 34.03
CA GLN A 156 -2.32 34.31 33.98
C GLN A 156 -3.38 34.27 35.06
N ILE A 157 -3.83 33.08 35.50
CA ILE A 157 -4.75 32.93 36.65
C ILE A 157 -3.99 33.12 37.98
N GLY A 158 -2.77 32.65 38.09
CA GLY A 158 -1.96 32.76 39.31
C GLY A 158 -1.72 34.19 39.78
N THR A 159 -1.49 35.13 38.84
CA THR A 159 -1.19 36.53 39.16
C THR A 159 -2.37 37.22 39.85
N PRO A 160 -3.60 37.30 39.29
CA PRO A 160 -4.75 37.90 39.95
C PRO A 160 -5.17 37.12 41.21
N LEU A 161 -5.00 35.81 41.25
CA LEU A 161 -5.30 35.02 42.45
C LEU A 161 -4.41 35.42 43.60
N THR A 162 -3.09 35.59 43.35
CA THR A 162 -2.13 36.05 44.36
C THR A 162 -2.47 37.46 44.87
N SER A 163 -2.88 38.34 43.94
CA SER A 163 -3.34 39.68 44.27
C SER A 163 -4.60 39.68 45.16
N LEU A 164 -5.59 38.85 44.79
CA LEU A 164 -6.81 38.66 45.58
C LEU A 164 -6.50 38.14 47.00
N MET A 165 -5.59 37.22 47.15
CA MET A 165 -5.14 36.72 48.46
C MET A 165 -4.52 37.84 49.29
N GLY A 166 -3.70 38.72 48.69
CA GLY A 166 -3.14 39.89 49.33
C GLY A 166 -4.21 40.91 49.78
N TRP A 167 -5.17 41.19 48.87
CA TRP A 167 -6.30 42.09 49.20
C TRP A 167 -7.15 41.54 50.36
N LEU A 168 -7.39 40.24 50.36
CA LEU A 168 -8.14 39.55 51.41
C LEU A 168 -7.46 39.67 52.78
N GLU A 169 -6.16 39.61 52.83
CA GLU A 169 -5.39 39.77 54.06
C GLU A 169 -5.42 41.22 54.58
N LEU A 170 -5.32 42.18 53.65
CA LEU A 170 -5.49 43.62 53.98
C LEU A 170 -6.91 43.96 54.43
N LEU A 171 -7.94 43.33 53.87
CA LEU A 171 -9.32 43.50 54.31
C LEU A 171 -9.58 42.98 55.74
N LYS A 172 -8.92 41.90 56.14
CA LYS A 172 -9.01 41.38 57.49
C LYS A 172 -8.42 42.32 58.52
N THR A 173 -7.42 43.12 58.12
CA THR A 173 -6.66 44.01 59.07
C THR A 173 -7.17 45.45 59.07
N SER A 174 -8.00 45.91 58.11
CA SER A 174 -8.42 47.28 57.92
C SER A 174 -9.90 47.51 58.17
N SER A 175 -10.25 48.60 58.90
CA SER A 175 -11.67 49.01 59.14
C SER A 175 -12.24 49.91 58.03
N LYS A 176 -11.50 50.31 56.98
CA LYS A 176 -11.95 51.11 55.85
C LYS A 176 -11.97 50.28 54.55
N ASN A 177 -13.09 49.61 54.27
CA ASN A 177 -13.25 48.56 53.29
C ASN A 177 -13.35 48.96 51.82
N ASN A 178 -13.76 50.19 51.46
CA ASN A 178 -14.20 50.50 50.09
C ASN A 178 -13.13 50.51 49.00
N LYS A 179 -11.86 50.84 49.36
CA LYS A 179 -10.80 50.90 48.37
C LYS A 179 -10.34 49.50 47.97
N TYR A 180 -10.19 48.61 48.93
CA TYR A 180 -9.73 47.24 48.71
C TYR A 180 -10.77 46.38 47.98
N LEU A 181 -12.07 46.63 48.23
CA LEU A 181 -13.17 45.96 47.52
C LEU A 181 -13.15 46.19 46.00
N LYS A 182 -12.88 47.45 45.57
CA LYS A 182 -12.75 47.77 44.14
C LYS A 182 -11.60 47.02 43.44
N GLU A 183 -10.48 46.86 44.11
CA GLU A 183 -9.35 46.09 43.53
C GLU A 183 -9.66 44.59 43.47
N VAL A 184 -10.36 44.04 44.46
CA VAL A 184 -10.85 42.65 44.43
C VAL A 184 -11.83 42.42 43.25
N GLU A 185 -12.78 43.35 43.04
CA GLU A 185 -13.71 43.29 41.89
C GLU A 185 -12.96 43.29 40.56
N LYS A 186 -11.95 44.14 40.40
CA LYS A 186 -11.14 44.22 39.18
C LYS A 186 -10.34 42.93 38.91
N ASP A 187 -9.79 42.33 39.93
CA ASP A 187 -9.04 41.07 39.79
C ASP A 187 -10.00 39.90 39.50
N LEU A 188 -11.22 39.89 40.08
CA LEU A 188 -12.27 38.93 39.73
C LEU A 188 -12.72 39.07 38.27
N GLU A 189 -12.89 40.29 37.78
CA GLU A 189 -13.24 40.55 36.39
C GLU A 189 -12.16 40.03 35.43
N ARG A 190 -10.87 40.23 35.76
CA ARG A 190 -9.75 39.68 35.01
C ARG A 190 -9.76 38.15 34.99
N LEU A 191 -10.02 37.50 36.12
CA LEU A 191 -10.14 36.04 36.19
C LEU A 191 -11.30 35.52 35.35
N ASN A 192 -12.42 36.25 35.35
CA ASN A 192 -13.57 35.87 34.50
C ASN A 192 -13.23 35.93 33.02
N ILE A 193 -12.56 37.01 32.57
CA ILE A 193 -12.12 37.16 31.16
C ILE A 193 -11.15 36.04 30.78
N ILE A 194 -10.20 35.67 31.63
CA ILE A 194 -9.26 34.56 31.39
C ILE A 194 -10.02 33.23 31.28
N SER A 195 -10.95 32.98 32.20
CA SER A 195 -11.82 31.81 32.19
C SER A 195 -12.64 31.67 30.91
N GLU A 196 -13.28 32.79 30.48
CA GLU A 196 -14.03 32.81 29.23
C GLU A 196 -13.16 32.55 28.01
N ARG A 197 -11.98 33.13 27.94
CA ARG A 197 -11.00 32.86 26.87
C ARG A 197 -10.61 31.36 26.84
N PHE A 198 -10.35 30.77 28.00
CA PHE A 198 -10.00 29.37 28.11
C PHE A 198 -11.15 28.45 27.70
N ASN A 199 -12.39 28.79 28.06
CA ASN A 199 -13.59 28.03 27.64
C ASN A 199 -13.84 28.09 26.12
N LYS A 200 -13.40 29.15 25.45
CA LYS A 200 -13.51 29.29 23.99
C LYS A 200 -12.46 28.47 23.25
N ILE A 201 -11.38 28.08 23.89
CA ILE A 201 -10.32 27.28 23.31
C ILE A 201 -10.85 25.85 23.10
N GLY A 202 -10.82 25.37 21.84
CA GLY A 202 -11.35 24.07 21.47
C GLY A 202 -12.86 24.03 21.17
N SER A 203 -13.60 25.12 21.38
CA SER A 203 -14.98 25.24 20.93
C SER A 203 -15.02 25.61 19.42
N GLN A 204 -16.00 25.05 18.69
CA GLN A 204 -16.20 25.48 17.31
C GLN A 204 -16.66 26.95 17.29
N PRO A 205 -16.02 27.80 16.48
CA PRO A 205 -16.44 29.22 16.38
C PRO A 205 -17.84 29.28 15.83
N LYS A 206 -18.74 29.92 16.62
CA LYS A 206 -20.05 30.30 16.12
C LYS A 206 -19.90 31.61 15.34
N LEU A 207 -20.07 31.51 14.02
CA LEU A 207 -20.01 32.66 13.13
C LEU A 207 -21.33 33.47 13.29
N THR A 208 -21.24 34.64 13.90
CA THR A 208 -22.30 35.63 13.96
C THR A 208 -21.96 36.79 13.02
N LYS A 209 -22.99 37.41 12.43
CA LYS A 209 -22.79 38.63 11.65
C LYS A 209 -22.64 39.79 12.64
N GLU A 210 -21.41 40.30 12.74
CA GLU A 210 -21.10 41.46 13.60
C GLU A 210 -20.50 42.60 12.76
N ASN A 211 -20.69 43.81 13.27
CA ASN A 211 -20.12 45.00 12.62
C ASN A 211 -18.63 45.09 13.00
N ILE A 212 -17.78 44.90 12.02
CA ILE A 212 -16.34 44.91 12.20
C ILE A 212 -15.78 46.21 12.78
N CYS A 213 -16.43 47.38 12.44
CA CYS A 213 -16.01 48.68 12.94
C CYS A 213 -16.24 48.80 14.45
N GLU A 214 -17.41 48.32 14.94
CA GLU A 214 -17.74 48.34 16.38
C GLU A 214 -16.80 47.41 17.17
N GLU A 215 -16.40 46.31 16.61
CA GLU A 215 -15.50 45.36 17.28
C GLU A 215 -14.06 45.89 17.34
N ILE A 216 -13.64 46.60 16.30
CA ILE A 216 -12.34 47.31 16.29
C ILE A 216 -12.34 48.43 17.33
N ASP A 217 -13.38 49.24 17.39
CA ASP A 217 -13.50 50.34 18.38
C ASP A 217 -13.49 49.83 19.83
N LYS A 218 -14.18 48.71 20.10
CA LYS A 218 -14.11 48.04 21.41
C LYS A 218 -12.70 47.56 21.74
N THR A 219 -12.00 47.00 20.74
CA THR A 219 -10.64 46.49 20.94
C THR A 219 -9.65 47.62 21.20
N ILE A 220 -9.78 48.75 20.47
CA ILE A 220 -8.93 49.93 20.67
C ILE A 220 -9.19 50.59 22.03
N SER A 221 -10.45 50.63 22.48
CA SER A 221 -10.80 51.20 23.80
C SER A 221 -10.32 50.33 24.97
N TYR A 222 -9.98 49.08 24.72
CA TYR A 222 -9.46 48.13 25.72
C TYR A 222 -7.92 48.17 25.87
N LEU A 223 -7.22 48.66 24.84
CA LEU A 223 -5.76 48.82 24.83
C LEU A 223 -5.31 50.10 25.47
#